data_9cf43484a0c1a1fa757684314c7196b6
#
_entry.id   9cf43484a0c1a1fa757684314c7196b6
#
_cell.length_a   1.000
_cell.length_b   1.000
_cell.length_c   1.000
_cell.angle_alpha   90.00
_cell.angle_beta   90.00
_cell.angle_gamma   90.00
#
_symmetry.space_group_name_H-M   'P 1'
#
loop_
_entity.id
_entity.type
_entity.pdbx_description
1 polymer ?
#
loop_
_entity_poly.entity_id
_entity_poly.type
_entity_poly.pdbx_seq_one_letter_code
_entity_poly.pdbx_strand_id
1 'polypeptide(L)'
;MLIKAVIQAIPTYTMGCFKLPVSLCNEIEALIKRFWWGQRGDRRKIHWIKWEEMTKSKTIGGMGFRDLAMFNDSLLAKQAWRLLNNKSSLFYKVFKARFFPNSSLMEAADSRMGSYAWKSILRGRDIIQRGALWRVGSGEKINIWQQRWL
;
A
#
# COMPACT_ATOMS: atom_id res chain seq x y z
N MET A 1 -18.32 -11.56 9.70
CA MET A 1 -17.95 -10.12 9.71
C MET A 1 -16.72 -9.81 10.57
N LEU A 2 -16.43 -10.54 11.64
CA LEU A 2 -15.29 -10.34 12.56
C LEU A 2 -13.91 -10.33 11.87
N ILE A 3 -13.66 -11.20 10.90
CA ILE A 3 -12.37 -11.24 10.19
C ILE A 3 -12.01 -9.90 9.57
N LYS A 4 -12.94 -9.26 8.85
CA LYS A 4 -12.68 -7.98 8.18
C LYS A 4 -12.55 -6.82 9.18
N ALA A 5 -13.38 -6.82 10.21
CA ALA A 5 -13.43 -5.74 11.17
C ALA A 5 -12.27 -5.78 12.17
N VAL A 6 -11.79 -6.96 12.51
CA VAL A 6 -10.75 -7.15 13.54
C VAL A 6 -9.44 -7.61 12.91
N ILE A 7 -9.37 -8.82 12.38
CA ILE A 7 -8.10 -9.43 11.97
C ILE A 7 -7.41 -8.64 10.85
N GLN A 8 -8.16 -8.19 9.84
CA GLN A 8 -7.62 -7.37 8.76
C GLN A 8 -7.38 -5.90 9.17
N ALA A 9 -7.92 -5.46 10.29
CA ALA A 9 -7.69 -4.10 10.80
C ALA A 9 -6.41 -4.01 11.66
N ILE A 10 -6.07 -5.06 12.41
CA ILE A 10 -4.90 -5.08 13.32
C ILE A 10 -3.61 -4.61 12.63
N PRO A 11 -3.18 -5.14 11.48
CA PRO A 11 -1.91 -4.74 10.87
C PRO A 11 -1.98 -3.39 10.16
N THR A 12 -3.14 -2.75 10.03
CA THR A 12 -3.33 -1.55 9.19
C THR A 12 -2.43 -0.39 9.60
N TYR A 13 -2.23 -0.19 10.91
CA TYR A 13 -1.36 0.88 11.40
C TYR A 13 0.09 0.67 10.98
N THR A 14 0.62 -0.52 11.24
CA THR A 14 1.99 -0.90 10.84
C THR A 14 2.16 -0.86 9.32
N MET A 15 1.19 -1.33 8.56
CA MET A 15 1.15 -1.27 7.10
C MET A 15 1.14 0.16 6.56
N GLY A 16 0.56 1.10 7.29
CA GLY A 16 0.58 2.53 6.93
C GLY A 16 1.93 3.21 7.11
N CYS A 17 2.85 2.57 7.85
CA CYS A 17 4.19 3.11 8.13
C CYS A 17 5.30 2.33 7.43
N PHE A 18 5.13 1.01 7.28
CA PHE A 18 6.18 0.08 6.86
C PHE A 18 5.70 -0.89 5.78
N LYS A 19 6.60 -1.22 4.86
CA LYS A 19 6.40 -2.31 3.93
C LYS A 19 6.59 -3.64 4.68
N LEU A 20 5.53 -4.42 4.78
CA LEU A 20 5.61 -5.75 5.37
C LEU A 20 6.23 -6.74 4.38
N PRO A 21 7.04 -7.71 4.86
CA PRO A 21 7.47 -8.83 4.03
C PRO A 21 6.28 -9.61 3.48
N VAL A 22 6.37 -10.04 2.22
CA VAL A 22 5.31 -10.82 1.57
C VAL A 22 5.06 -12.14 2.30
N SER A 23 6.11 -12.77 2.85
CA SER A 23 5.99 -13.97 3.68
C SER A 23 5.06 -13.77 4.86
N LEU A 24 5.23 -12.66 5.60
CA LEU A 24 4.37 -12.32 6.73
C LEU A 24 2.91 -12.08 6.31
N CYS A 25 2.70 -11.38 5.20
CA CYS A 25 1.36 -11.20 4.65
C CYS A 25 0.70 -12.56 4.34
N ASN A 26 1.44 -13.45 3.69
CA ASN A 26 0.96 -14.80 3.35
C ASN A 26 0.67 -15.65 4.59
N GLU A 27 1.48 -15.55 5.65
CA GLU A 27 1.24 -16.24 6.92
C GLU A 27 -0.05 -15.76 7.59
N ILE A 28 -0.25 -14.45 7.66
CA ILE A 28 -1.49 -13.86 8.21
C ILE A 28 -2.69 -14.31 7.38
N GLU A 29 -2.60 -14.28 6.07
CA GLU A 29 -3.67 -14.75 5.18
C GLU A 29 -3.95 -16.24 5.34
N ALA A 30 -2.93 -17.06 5.55
CA ALA A 30 -3.10 -18.48 5.84
C ALA A 30 -3.86 -18.70 7.15
N LEU A 31 -3.58 -17.92 8.20
CA LEU A 31 -4.32 -17.94 9.46
C LEU A 31 -5.78 -17.53 9.27
N ILE A 32 -6.02 -16.48 8.47
CA ILE A 32 -7.37 -16.02 8.13
C ILE A 32 -8.15 -17.13 7.40
N LYS A 33 -7.54 -17.79 6.43
CA LYS A 33 -8.13 -18.91 5.69
C LYS A 33 -8.52 -20.05 6.62
N ARG A 34 -7.59 -20.47 7.50
CA ARG A 34 -7.84 -21.53 8.49
C ARG A 34 -9.01 -21.19 9.40
N PHE A 35 -9.04 -19.97 9.91
CA PHE A 35 -10.13 -19.50 10.77
C PHE A 35 -11.45 -19.44 10.02
N TRP A 36 -11.46 -18.95 8.79
CA TRP A 36 -12.66 -18.84 7.96
C TRP A 36 -13.31 -20.21 7.69
N TRP A 37 -12.49 -21.19 7.36
CA TRP A 37 -12.97 -22.56 7.11
C TRP A 37 -13.22 -23.35 8.39
N GLY A 38 -13.10 -22.72 9.56
CA GLY A 38 -13.40 -23.30 10.86
C GLY A 38 -12.47 -24.44 11.26
N GLN A 39 -11.20 -24.36 10.80
CA GLN A 39 -10.18 -25.30 11.23
C GLN A 39 -9.88 -25.10 12.73
N ARG A 40 -10.01 -26.17 13.53
CA ARG A 40 -9.68 -26.19 14.96
C ARG A 40 -8.65 -27.27 15.21
N GLY A 41 -7.52 -26.90 15.82
CA GLY A 41 -6.40 -27.82 16.08
C GLY A 41 -5.87 -28.46 14.78
N ASP A 42 -5.52 -29.73 14.83
CA ASP A 42 -4.92 -30.47 13.71
C ASP A 42 -5.93 -30.99 12.66
N ARG A 43 -7.23 -30.78 12.88
CA ARG A 43 -8.25 -31.20 11.92
C ARG A 43 -8.25 -30.29 10.71
N ARG A 44 -7.62 -30.73 9.63
CA ARG A 44 -7.66 -30.04 8.34
C ARG A 44 -9.09 -30.05 7.77
N LYS A 45 -9.56 -28.89 7.33
CA LYS A 45 -10.82 -28.76 6.59
C LYS A 45 -10.55 -28.41 5.14
N ILE A 46 -11.43 -28.83 4.27
CA ILE A 46 -11.36 -28.53 2.83
C ILE A 46 -11.66 -27.05 2.63
N HIS A 47 -10.77 -26.38 1.88
CA HIS A 47 -10.97 -24.99 1.44
C HIS A 47 -11.65 -25.03 0.08
N TRP A 48 -12.97 -24.79 0.03
CA TRP A 48 -13.79 -24.92 -1.18
C TRP A 48 -13.48 -23.87 -2.24
N ILE A 49 -12.98 -22.70 -1.84
CA ILE A 49 -12.75 -21.55 -2.73
C ILE A 49 -11.31 -21.07 -2.53
N LYS A 50 -10.65 -20.72 -3.63
CA LYS A 50 -9.31 -20.13 -3.60
C LYS A 50 -9.33 -18.75 -2.95
N TRP A 51 -8.23 -18.36 -2.31
CA TRP A 51 -8.12 -17.06 -1.64
C TRP A 51 -8.27 -15.90 -2.61
N GLU A 52 -7.70 -16.02 -3.79
CA GLU A 52 -7.78 -15.02 -4.86
C GLU A 52 -9.25 -14.73 -5.26
N GLU A 53 -10.10 -15.74 -5.27
CA GLU A 53 -11.53 -15.54 -5.51
C GLU A 53 -12.23 -14.86 -4.32
N MET A 54 -11.82 -15.16 -3.10
CA MET A 54 -12.39 -14.55 -1.90
C MET A 54 -11.99 -13.07 -1.75
N THR A 55 -10.83 -12.65 -2.31
CA THR A 55 -10.38 -11.25 -2.30
C THR A 55 -11.05 -10.38 -3.35
N LYS A 56 -11.67 -10.97 -4.37
CA LYS A 56 -12.42 -10.21 -5.38
C LYS A 56 -13.54 -9.37 -4.77
N SER A 57 -13.94 -8.32 -5.48
CA SER A 57 -15.07 -7.49 -5.09
C SER A 57 -16.37 -8.31 -5.00
N LYS A 58 -17.22 -7.92 -4.08
CA LYS A 58 -18.59 -8.50 -3.96
C LYS A 58 -19.42 -8.35 -5.23
N THR A 59 -19.16 -7.29 -6.01
CA THR A 59 -19.85 -7.01 -7.28
C THR A 59 -19.60 -8.06 -8.36
N ILE A 60 -18.49 -8.79 -8.25
CA ILE A 60 -18.07 -9.83 -9.20
C ILE A 60 -18.03 -11.22 -8.55
N GLY A 61 -18.81 -11.42 -7.47
CA GLY A 61 -18.95 -12.71 -6.81
C GLY A 61 -17.92 -13.03 -5.74
N GLY A 62 -16.98 -12.13 -5.45
CA GLY A 62 -16.02 -12.30 -4.37
C GLY A 62 -16.58 -11.96 -3.00
N MET A 63 -15.84 -12.24 -1.96
CA MET A 63 -16.21 -11.89 -0.58
C MET A 63 -15.65 -10.54 -0.13
N GLY A 64 -14.76 -9.93 -0.92
CA GLY A 64 -14.10 -8.66 -0.64
C GLY A 64 -13.19 -8.73 0.59
N PHE A 65 -12.50 -9.84 0.80
CA PHE A 65 -11.34 -9.87 1.69
C PHE A 65 -10.21 -9.04 1.07
N ARG A 66 -9.34 -8.50 1.90
CA ARG A 66 -8.19 -7.73 1.41
C ARG A 66 -7.02 -8.68 1.16
N ASP A 67 -6.39 -8.55 0.02
CA ASP A 67 -5.02 -8.99 -0.20
C ASP A 67 -4.11 -8.07 0.61
N LEU A 68 -3.44 -8.61 1.62
CA LEU A 68 -2.67 -7.80 2.57
C LEU A 68 -1.44 -7.17 1.93
N ALA A 69 -0.81 -7.82 0.97
CA ALA A 69 0.37 -7.27 0.28
C ALA A 69 -0.02 -6.06 -0.57
N MET A 70 -1.08 -6.18 -1.37
CA MET A 70 -1.61 -5.08 -2.19
C MET A 70 -2.18 -3.94 -1.33
N PHE A 71 -2.82 -4.29 -0.21
CA PHE A 71 -3.36 -3.29 0.71
C PHE A 71 -2.25 -2.49 1.39
N ASN A 72 -1.18 -3.13 1.80
CA ASN A 72 0.01 -2.47 2.33
C ASN A 72 0.61 -1.49 1.32
N ASP A 73 0.75 -1.91 0.06
CA ASP A 73 1.24 -1.06 -1.01
C ASP A 73 0.35 0.18 -1.22
N SER A 74 -0.97 0.00 -1.18
CA SER A 74 -1.93 1.10 -1.28
C SER A 74 -1.82 2.11 -0.13
N LEU A 75 -1.60 1.62 1.11
CA LEU A 75 -1.41 2.49 2.27
C LEU A 75 -0.10 3.30 2.19
N LEU A 76 0.98 2.68 1.73
CA LEU A 76 2.26 3.36 1.51
C LEU A 76 2.18 4.38 0.37
N ALA A 77 1.48 4.05 -0.72
CA ALA A 77 1.20 5.00 -1.80
C ALA A 77 0.39 6.20 -1.28
N LYS A 78 -0.58 5.99 -0.39
CA LYS A 78 -1.31 7.08 0.28
C LYS A 78 -0.38 8.00 1.09
N GLN A 79 0.63 7.46 1.79
CA GLN A 79 1.59 8.29 2.52
C GLN A 79 2.50 9.09 1.56
N ALA A 80 2.98 8.47 0.50
CA ALA A 80 3.73 9.17 -0.54
C ALA A 80 2.89 10.27 -1.20
N TRP A 81 1.61 10.01 -1.47
CA TRP A 81 0.66 11.00 -1.98
C TRP A 81 0.47 12.19 -1.03
N ARG A 82 0.41 11.94 0.29
CA ARG A 82 0.37 13.02 1.30
C ARG A 82 1.62 13.89 1.26
N LEU A 83 2.81 13.30 1.08
CA LEU A 83 4.06 14.06 0.93
C LEU A 83 4.08 14.91 -0.34
N LEU A 84 3.44 14.47 -1.42
CA LEU A 84 3.36 15.26 -2.66
C LEU A 84 2.44 16.46 -2.52
N ASN A 85 1.27 16.30 -1.89
CA ASN A 85 0.21 17.29 -1.91
C ASN A 85 0.17 18.19 -0.67
N ASN A 86 0.59 17.69 0.51
CA ASN A 86 0.48 18.44 1.76
C ASN A 86 1.85 18.94 2.25
N LYS A 87 2.39 19.94 1.58
CA LYS A 87 3.71 20.54 1.86
C LYS A 87 3.75 21.33 3.17
N SER A 88 2.61 21.74 3.72
CA SER A 88 2.54 22.47 4.99
C SER A 88 2.63 21.57 6.21
N SER A 89 2.38 20.27 6.06
CA SER A 89 2.36 19.30 7.17
C SER A 89 3.74 19.13 7.82
N LEU A 90 3.75 18.88 9.14
CA LEU A 90 4.96 18.52 9.87
C LEU A 90 5.63 17.28 9.27
N PHE A 91 4.82 16.30 8.84
CA PHE A 91 5.29 15.10 8.17
C PHE A 91 6.13 15.42 6.93
N TYR A 92 5.63 16.32 6.05
CA TYR A 92 6.41 16.78 4.90
C TYR A 92 7.69 17.49 5.31
N LYS A 93 7.62 18.45 6.24
CA LYS A 93 8.78 19.25 6.67
C LYS A 93 9.91 18.38 7.21
N VAL A 94 9.59 17.39 8.06
CA VAL A 94 10.59 16.47 8.64
C VAL A 94 11.20 15.59 7.56
N PHE A 95 10.40 14.99 6.69
CA PHE A 95 10.91 14.12 5.64
C PHE A 95 11.69 14.88 4.58
N LYS A 96 11.25 16.09 4.20
CA LYS A 96 11.94 16.97 3.27
C LYS A 96 13.33 17.34 3.78
N ALA A 97 13.44 17.82 5.02
CA ALA A 97 14.70 18.22 5.60
C ALA A 97 15.71 17.07 5.70
N ARG A 98 15.23 15.85 5.99
CA ARG A 98 16.13 14.70 6.26
C ARG A 98 16.50 13.91 5.01
N PHE A 99 15.59 13.70 4.08
CA PHE A 99 15.75 12.71 3.01
C PHE A 99 15.86 13.28 1.60
N PHE A 100 15.30 14.46 1.34
CA PHE A 100 15.34 15.08 0.01
C PHE A 100 15.38 16.63 0.07
N PRO A 101 16.36 17.23 0.79
CA PRO A 101 16.41 18.67 1.02
C PRO A 101 16.40 19.49 -0.28
N ASN A 102 17.13 19.06 -1.30
CA ASN A 102 17.37 19.77 -2.54
C ASN A 102 16.61 19.22 -3.77
N SER A 103 15.82 18.15 -3.60
CA SER A 103 15.09 17.49 -4.69
C SER A 103 13.60 17.42 -4.43
N SER A 104 12.81 16.92 -5.37
CA SER A 104 11.42 16.54 -5.15
C SER A 104 11.33 15.10 -4.61
N LEU A 105 10.17 14.72 -4.05
CA LEU A 105 9.94 13.34 -3.64
C LEU A 105 10.09 12.36 -4.81
N MET A 106 9.71 12.79 -6.02
CA MET A 106 9.77 11.95 -7.22
C MET A 106 11.20 11.65 -7.67
N GLU A 107 12.12 12.59 -7.43
CA GLU A 107 13.54 12.49 -7.78
C GLU A 107 14.41 11.95 -6.64
N ALA A 108 13.83 11.83 -5.45
CA ALA A 108 14.55 11.42 -4.27
C ALA A 108 15.17 10.03 -4.41
N ALA A 109 16.49 9.95 -4.19
CA ALA A 109 17.21 8.69 -4.26
C ALA A 109 16.97 7.81 -3.02
N ASP A 110 17.03 6.50 -3.21
CA ASP A 110 17.12 5.55 -2.10
C ASP A 110 18.53 5.63 -1.50
N SER A 111 18.65 6.26 -0.35
CA SER A 111 19.94 6.33 0.34
C SER A 111 20.18 5.05 1.15
N ARG A 112 21.44 4.54 1.13
CA ARG A 112 21.85 3.39 1.95
C ARG A 112 21.54 3.59 3.43
N MET A 113 21.56 4.83 3.91
CA MET A 113 21.28 5.24 5.29
C MET A 113 19.81 5.61 5.54
N GLY A 114 18.92 5.42 4.55
CA GLY A 114 17.50 5.70 4.69
C GLY A 114 16.85 4.79 5.73
N SER A 115 16.03 5.36 6.62
CA SER A 115 15.26 4.57 7.58
C SER A 115 14.31 3.60 6.85
N TYR A 116 13.92 2.52 7.51
CA TYR A 116 12.98 1.56 6.94
C TYR A 116 11.65 2.21 6.54
N ALA A 117 11.18 3.19 7.32
CA ALA A 117 10.00 3.98 6.97
C ALA A 117 10.20 4.77 5.66
N TRP A 118 11.37 5.39 5.47
CA TRP A 118 11.69 6.11 4.24
C TRP A 118 11.68 5.17 3.02
N LYS A 119 12.36 4.03 3.12
CA LYS A 119 12.38 3.02 2.06
C LYS A 119 10.97 2.51 1.73
N SER A 120 10.12 2.38 2.75
CA SER A 120 8.72 1.99 2.56
C SER A 120 7.91 3.06 1.80
N ILE A 121 8.13 4.34 2.08
CA ILE A 121 7.51 5.45 1.36
C ILE A 121 7.97 5.51 -0.09
N LEU A 122 9.24 5.24 -0.37
CA LEU A 122 9.76 5.17 -1.74
C LEU A 122 9.06 4.06 -2.56
N ARG A 123 8.75 2.92 -1.95
CA ARG A 123 7.91 1.89 -2.59
C ARG A 123 6.52 2.42 -2.96
N GLY A 124 5.91 3.18 -2.05
CA GLY A 124 4.63 3.87 -2.32
C GLY A 124 4.74 4.89 -3.45
N ARG A 125 5.84 5.65 -3.52
CA ARG A 125 6.14 6.57 -4.63
C ARG A 125 6.20 5.85 -5.97
N ASP A 126 6.88 4.71 -6.03
CA ASP A 126 7.02 3.94 -7.28
C ASP A 126 5.65 3.47 -7.83
N ILE A 127 4.70 3.19 -6.95
CA ILE A 127 3.32 2.86 -7.34
C ILE A 127 2.63 4.08 -7.96
N ILE A 128 2.80 5.26 -7.34
CA ILE A 128 2.25 6.51 -7.86
C ILE A 128 2.85 6.83 -9.24
N GLN A 129 4.17 6.70 -9.39
CA GLN A 129 4.86 6.95 -10.67
C GLN A 129 4.34 6.08 -11.80
N ARG A 130 3.96 4.83 -11.52
CA ARG A 130 3.42 3.91 -12.51
C ARG A 130 1.96 4.16 -12.86
N GLY A 131 1.17 4.61 -11.90
CA GLY A 131 -0.29 4.71 -12.03
C GLY A 131 -0.85 6.13 -12.09
N ALA A 132 -0.08 7.16 -11.77
CA ALA A 132 -0.57 8.53 -11.80
C ALA A 132 -0.60 9.08 -13.23
N LEU A 133 -1.74 9.65 -13.58
CA LEU A 133 -1.94 10.40 -14.82
C LEU A 133 -2.26 11.84 -14.47
N TRP A 134 -1.74 12.77 -15.26
CA TRP A 134 -2.07 14.18 -15.12
C TRP A 134 -3.46 14.44 -15.71
N ARG A 135 -4.33 15.02 -14.92
CA ARG A 135 -5.57 15.58 -15.45
C ARG A 135 -5.27 17.00 -15.91
N VAL A 136 -5.30 17.21 -17.22
CA VAL A 136 -5.04 18.50 -17.83
C VAL A 136 -6.19 19.47 -17.54
N GLY A 137 -5.89 20.62 -16.90
CA GLY A 137 -6.78 21.76 -16.77
C GLY A 137 -6.48 22.78 -17.88
N SER A 138 -5.90 23.95 -17.51
CA SER A 138 -5.47 24.98 -18.46
C SER A 138 -4.24 24.61 -19.29
N GLY A 139 -3.51 23.59 -18.93
CA GLY A 139 -2.29 23.15 -19.62
C GLY A 139 -1.01 23.89 -19.24
N GLU A 140 -1.09 25.03 -18.51
CA GLU A 140 0.06 25.90 -18.20
C GLU A 140 1.18 25.23 -17.39
N LYS A 141 0.85 24.17 -16.64
CA LYS A 141 1.77 23.47 -15.73
C LYS A 141 2.23 22.12 -16.26
N ILE A 142 1.90 21.77 -17.49
CA ILE A 142 2.17 20.45 -18.03
C ILE A 142 3.30 20.52 -19.06
N ASN A 143 4.32 19.68 -18.85
CA ASN A 143 5.32 19.45 -19.86
C ASN A 143 4.90 18.23 -20.71
N ILE A 144 4.50 18.52 -21.95
CA ILE A 144 3.96 17.53 -22.89
C ILE A 144 4.94 16.39 -23.14
N TRP A 145 6.23 16.65 -23.13
CA TRP A 145 7.29 15.68 -23.46
C TRP A 145 7.78 14.85 -22.29
N GLN A 146 7.58 15.31 -21.04
CA GLN A 146 8.15 14.68 -19.85
C GLN A 146 7.12 14.05 -18.92
N GLN A 147 5.85 14.39 -19.07
CA GLN A 147 4.80 13.97 -18.14
C GLN A 147 3.78 13.05 -18.83
N ARG A 148 3.33 12.02 -18.11
CA ARG A 148 2.25 11.15 -18.58
C ARG A 148 0.91 11.86 -18.39
N TRP A 149 0.27 12.28 -19.47
CA TRP A 149 -1.03 12.92 -19.49
C TRP A 149 -2.06 12.21 -20.39
N LEU A 150 -1.62 11.16 -21.10
CA LEU A 150 -2.40 10.19 -21.86
C LEU A 150 -2.24 8.81 -21.25
#